data_2bd2f0709ca7cd4f002bd7fbf37db255
#
_entry.id   2bd2f0709ca7cd4f002bd7fbf37db255
#
_cell.length_a   1.000
_cell.length_b   1.000
_cell.length_c   1.000
_cell.angle_alpha   90.00
_cell.angle_beta   90.00
_cell.angle_gamma   90.00
#
_symmetry.space_group_name_H-M   'P 1'
#
loop_
_entity.id
_entity.type
_entity.pdbx_description
1 polymer ?
#
loop_
_entity_poly.entity_id
_entity_poly.type
_entity_poly.pdbx_seq_one_letter_code
_entity_poly.pdbx_strand_id
1 'polypeptide(L)'
;MSYAIESIAKSIGARRMGKHKATIDWLLTDSRSLSFPEETLFFALTTKRNSGVRYIPELYDRGVRNFVITEEDFKLIENGELKMEKSGQDDAQPILNSQLSTLNFLIVPNPLKALQKLAEAHRDKFKIPVIGITGSNGKTIVKEWLHQLLSPDRCIVRSPQVVFIKESIVFHFLYPGEIL
;
A
#
# COMPACT_ATOMS: atom_id res chain seq x y z
N MET A 1 2.92 -12.93 4.41
CA MET A 1 3.95 -12.56 5.42
C MET A 1 3.44 -11.35 6.16
N SER A 2 3.05 -11.55 7.40
CA SER A 2 2.32 -10.58 8.19
C SER A 2 3.25 -9.61 8.92
N TYR A 3 2.89 -8.35 8.96
CA TYR A 3 3.65 -7.29 9.65
C TYR A 3 2.80 -6.60 10.70
N ALA A 4 3.33 -6.46 11.91
CA ALA A 4 2.71 -5.59 12.91
C ALA A 4 2.78 -4.13 12.43
N ILE A 5 1.71 -3.37 12.61
CA ILE A 5 1.62 -1.98 12.15
C ILE A 5 2.70 -1.09 12.78
N GLU A 6 3.13 -1.41 14.01
CA GLU A 6 4.24 -0.73 14.68
C GLU A 6 5.57 -0.91 13.94
N SER A 7 5.82 -2.13 13.46
CA SER A 7 7.01 -2.43 12.65
C SER A 7 7.01 -1.66 11.34
N ILE A 8 5.85 -1.58 10.70
CA ILE A 8 5.69 -0.79 9.47
C ILE A 8 5.95 0.68 9.76
N ALA A 9 5.29 1.24 10.77
CA ALA A 9 5.47 2.65 11.16
C ALA A 9 6.94 3.00 11.39
N LYS A 10 7.67 2.14 12.09
CA LYS A 10 9.12 2.30 12.33
C LYS A 10 9.92 2.23 11.03
N SER A 11 9.63 1.25 10.16
CA SER A 11 10.37 1.05 8.90
C SER A 11 10.22 2.24 7.95
N ILE A 12 9.02 2.84 7.87
CA ILE A 12 8.78 3.99 6.99
C ILE A 12 9.06 5.34 7.65
N GLY A 13 9.34 5.35 8.96
CA GLY A 13 9.56 6.58 9.73
C GLY A 13 8.28 7.39 9.92
N ALA A 14 7.14 6.74 10.08
CA ALA A 14 5.85 7.38 10.24
C ALA A 14 5.57 7.77 11.69
N ARG A 15 4.92 8.94 11.89
CA ARG A 15 4.23 9.26 13.12
C ARG A 15 2.89 8.53 13.16
N ARG A 16 2.72 7.65 14.11
CA ARG A 16 1.47 6.90 14.24
C ARG A 16 0.46 7.64 15.11
N MET A 17 -0.76 7.79 14.61
CA MET A 17 -1.95 8.22 15.34
C MET A 17 -2.93 7.06 15.40
N GLY A 18 -3.47 6.80 16.60
CA GLY A 18 -4.33 5.65 16.88
C GLY A 18 -3.60 4.55 17.67
N LYS A 19 -4.38 3.71 18.36
CA LYS A 19 -3.88 2.66 19.25
C LYS A 19 -4.35 1.26 18.86
N HIS A 20 -5.09 1.15 17.75
CA HIS A 20 -5.59 -0.14 17.29
C HIS A 20 -4.44 -1.06 16.91
N LYS A 21 -4.37 -2.26 17.52
CA LYS A 21 -3.40 -3.28 17.14
C LYS A 21 -3.84 -3.92 15.84
N ALA A 22 -3.00 -3.87 14.82
CA ALA A 22 -3.29 -4.45 13.52
C ALA A 22 -2.10 -5.25 13.00
N THR A 23 -2.41 -6.35 12.35
CA THR A 23 -1.47 -7.13 11.54
C THR A 23 -1.80 -6.87 10.08
N ILE A 24 -0.80 -6.50 9.30
CA ILE A 24 -0.97 -6.10 7.91
C ILE A 24 -0.38 -7.19 7.01
N ASP A 25 -1.20 -7.72 6.13
CA ASP A 25 -0.84 -8.67 5.10
C ASP A 25 -0.96 -8.09 3.70
N TRP A 26 -1.78 -7.05 3.54
CA TRP A 26 -2.09 -6.45 2.25
C TRP A 26 -1.77 -4.96 2.23
N LEU A 27 -1.17 -4.51 1.12
CA LEU A 27 -0.97 -3.09 0.83
C LEU A 27 -1.91 -2.68 -0.30
N LEU A 28 -2.60 -1.57 -0.11
CA LEU A 28 -3.59 -1.07 -1.05
C LEU A 28 -3.24 0.35 -1.49
N THR A 29 -3.30 0.61 -2.79
CA THR A 29 -3.13 1.94 -3.38
C THR A 29 -4.31 2.34 -4.28
N ASP A 30 -5.18 1.37 -4.62
CA ASP A 30 -6.40 1.57 -5.42
C ASP A 30 -7.59 0.94 -4.69
N SER A 31 -8.58 1.73 -4.31
CA SER A 31 -9.76 1.30 -3.54
C SER A 31 -10.55 0.16 -4.20
N ARG A 32 -10.46 0.04 -5.53
CA ARG A 32 -11.14 -1.00 -6.32
C ARG A 32 -10.58 -2.40 -6.10
N SER A 33 -9.33 -2.51 -5.69
CA SER A 33 -8.61 -3.78 -5.49
C SER A 33 -8.70 -4.32 -4.07
N LEU A 34 -9.60 -3.79 -3.23
CA LEU A 34 -9.75 -4.20 -1.85
C LEU A 34 -10.35 -5.62 -1.73
N SER A 35 -9.62 -6.53 -1.07
CA SER A 35 -10.05 -7.91 -0.83
C SER A 35 -10.21 -8.24 0.66
N PHE A 36 -9.25 -7.83 1.50
CA PHE A 36 -9.21 -8.16 2.94
C PHE A 36 -9.09 -6.87 3.77
N PRO A 37 -10.22 -6.22 4.13
CA PRO A 37 -10.21 -4.87 4.71
C PRO A 37 -9.43 -4.75 6.02
N GLU A 38 -9.58 -5.71 6.94
CA GLU A 38 -9.02 -5.65 8.29
C GLU A 38 -7.49 -5.75 8.30
N GLU A 39 -6.94 -6.53 7.37
CA GLU A 39 -5.50 -6.78 7.23
C GLU A 39 -4.84 -5.83 6.23
N THR A 40 -5.60 -4.87 5.71
CA THR A 40 -5.13 -3.94 4.67
C THR A 40 -4.60 -2.64 5.27
N LEU A 41 -3.45 -2.20 4.76
CA LEU A 41 -2.91 -0.85 4.92
C LEU A 41 -3.04 -0.08 3.60
N PHE A 42 -3.88 0.95 3.61
CA PHE A 42 -4.09 1.80 2.43
C PHE A 42 -3.09 2.96 2.39
N PHE A 43 -2.43 3.13 1.27
CA PHE A 43 -1.56 4.28 0.98
C PHE A 43 -2.33 5.31 0.16
N ALA A 44 -2.66 6.45 0.75
CA ALA A 44 -3.35 7.55 0.08
C ALA A 44 -2.38 8.31 -0.84
N LEU A 45 -2.12 7.73 -2.02
CA LEU A 45 -1.25 8.35 -3.01
C LEU A 45 -1.94 9.53 -3.67
N THR A 46 -1.27 10.68 -3.68
CA THR A 46 -1.73 11.89 -4.35
C THR A 46 -0.98 12.07 -5.66
N THR A 47 -1.73 12.23 -6.74
CA THR A 47 -1.23 12.54 -8.08
C THR A 47 -1.71 13.92 -8.50
N LYS A 48 -1.19 14.46 -9.61
CA LYS A 48 -1.63 15.76 -10.15
C LYS A 48 -3.14 15.84 -10.45
N ARG A 49 -3.80 14.69 -10.67
CA ARG A 49 -5.22 14.63 -11.07
C ARG A 49 -6.14 14.04 -10.00
N ASN A 50 -5.59 13.40 -8.98
CA ASN A 50 -6.39 12.67 -8.00
C ASN A 50 -5.68 12.61 -6.65
N SER A 51 -6.43 12.84 -5.57
CA SER A 51 -5.96 12.65 -4.20
C SER A 51 -6.52 11.35 -3.63
N GLY A 52 -5.63 10.47 -3.14
CA GLY A 52 -6.00 9.19 -2.54
C GLY A 52 -6.81 9.33 -1.27
N VAL A 53 -6.71 10.46 -0.58
CA VAL A 53 -7.42 10.76 0.67
C VAL A 53 -8.94 10.71 0.50
N ARG A 54 -9.45 11.12 -0.65
CA ARG A 54 -10.88 11.07 -0.97
C ARG A 54 -11.53 9.70 -0.88
N TYR A 55 -10.73 8.63 -0.96
CA TYR A 55 -11.22 7.24 -0.86
C TYR A 55 -11.22 6.69 0.57
N ILE A 56 -10.70 7.42 1.54
CA ILE A 56 -10.66 7.00 2.94
C ILE A 56 -12.06 6.73 3.49
N PRO A 57 -13.07 7.61 3.27
CA PRO A 57 -14.43 7.35 3.73
C PRO A 57 -15.00 6.04 3.21
N GLU A 58 -14.96 5.83 1.89
CA GLU A 58 -15.42 4.59 1.25
C GLU A 58 -14.70 3.36 1.82
N LEU A 59 -13.38 3.43 1.93
CA LEU A 59 -12.57 2.32 2.46
C LEU A 59 -12.86 2.03 3.93
N TYR A 60 -13.10 3.08 4.72
CA TYR A 60 -13.51 2.93 6.11
C TYR A 60 -14.86 2.21 6.24
N ASP A 61 -15.85 2.56 5.42
CA ASP A 61 -17.15 1.90 5.40
C ASP A 61 -17.03 0.43 4.96
N ARG A 62 -16.07 0.13 4.10
CA ARG A 62 -15.73 -1.24 3.67
C ARG A 62 -14.86 -2.02 4.67
N GLY A 63 -14.53 -1.43 5.85
CA GLY A 63 -13.85 -2.12 6.94
C GLY A 63 -12.35 -1.86 7.04
N VAL A 64 -11.74 -1.05 6.17
CA VAL A 64 -10.32 -0.69 6.31
C VAL A 64 -10.13 0.22 7.52
N ARG A 65 -9.09 -0.04 8.31
CA ARG A 65 -8.81 0.67 9.56
C ARG A 65 -7.39 1.27 9.61
N ASN A 66 -6.57 1.01 8.61
CA ASN A 66 -5.16 1.41 8.61
C ASN A 66 -4.84 2.22 7.35
N PHE A 67 -4.34 3.45 7.52
CA PHE A 67 -4.13 4.43 6.45
C PHE A 67 -2.75 5.07 6.56
N VAL A 68 -2.08 5.26 5.42
CA VAL A 68 -0.85 6.05 5.29
C VAL A 68 -1.20 7.35 4.56
N ILE A 69 -1.00 8.48 5.21
CA ILE A 69 -1.42 9.80 4.73
C ILE A 69 -0.34 10.85 5.00
N THR A 70 -0.52 12.04 4.46
CA THR A 70 0.31 13.21 4.81
C THR A 70 -0.22 13.93 6.06
N GLU A 71 0.60 14.82 6.61
CA GLU A 71 0.18 15.69 7.73
C GLU A 71 -0.95 16.65 7.30
N GLU A 72 -0.91 17.14 6.07
CA GLU A 72 -1.95 18.01 5.51
C GLU A 72 -3.27 17.26 5.39
N ASP A 73 -3.23 16.04 4.87
CA ASP A 73 -4.41 15.18 4.76
C ASP A 73 -5.01 14.84 6.13
N PHE A 74 -4.15 14.59 7.13
CA PHE A 74 -4.61 14.33 8.48
C PHE A 74 -5.37 15.51 9.07
N LYS A 75 -4.88 16.74 8.85
CA LYS A 75 -5.57 17.97 9.28
C LYS A 75 -6.93 18.14 8.61
N LEU A 76 -7.06 17.82 7.31
CA LEU A 76 -8.35 17.85 6.62
C LEU A 76 -9.37 16.88 7.23
N ILE A 77 -8.90 15.71 7.64
CA ILE A 77 -9.74 14.72 8.34
C ILE A 77 -10.10 15.25 9.73
N GLU A 78 -9.15 15.81 10.47
CA GLU A 78 -9.32 16.35 11.82
C GLU A 78 -10.30 17.51 11.85
N ASN A 79 -10.25 18.39 10.88
CA ASN A 79 -11.13 19.54 10.77
C ASN A 79 -12.54 19.19 10.24
N GLY A 80 -12.79 17.91 9.89
CA GLY A 80 -14.08 17.49 9.33
C GLY A 80 -14.33 17.97 7.89
N GLU A 81 -13.29 18.46 7.20
CA GLU A 81 -13.39 18.92 5.81
C GLU A 81 -13.53 17.74 4.83
N LEU A 82 -13.07 16.56 5.24
CA LEU A 82 -13.28 15.33 4.50
C LEU A 82 -14.63 14.73 4.94
N LYS A 83 -15.70 15.07 4.21
CA LYS A 83 -17.03 14.55 4.47
C LYS A 83 -17.07 13.04 4.17
N MET A 84 -17.44 12.27 5.16
CA MET A 84 -17.80 10.86 4.99
C MET A 84 -19.28 10.81 4.63
N GLU A 85 -19.60 10.74 3.37
CA GLU A 85 -20.97 10.53 2.91
C GLU A 85 -21.33 9.05 3.15
N LYS A 86 -22.05 8.79 4.25
CA LYS A 86 -22.86 7.59 4.33
C LYS A 86 -23.99 7.75 3.34
N SER A 87 -24.10 6.83 2.38
CA SER A 87 -25.25 6.76 1.48
C SER A 87 -26.55 6.73 2.30
N GLY A 88 -27.24 7.88 2.39
CA GLY A 88 -28.64 7.94 2.81
C GLY A 88 -28.98 8.51 4.18
N GLN A 89 -28.07 9.17 4.92
CA GLN A 89 -28.45 9.94 6.11
C GLN A 89 -27.74 11.30 6.15
N ASP A 90 -28.52 12.37 6.33
CA ASP A 90 -28.09 13.79 6.35
C ASP A 90 -27.22 14.21 7.56
N ASP A 91 -26.88 13.30 8.45
CA ASP A 91 -26.03 13.56 9.62
C ASP A 91 -24.61 13.07 9.39
N ALA A 92 -23.86 13.80 8.53
CA ALA A 92 -22.42 13.62 8.39
C ALA A 92 -21.69 14.07 9.66
N GLN A 93 -21.48 13.15 10.61
CA GLN A 93 -20.66 13.42 11.78
C GLN A 93 -19.18 13.34 11.42
N PRO A 94 -18.34 14.27 11.91
CA PRO A 94 -16.89 14.16 11.72
C PRO A 94 -16.38 12.87 12.41
N ILE A 95 -15.65 12.05 11.63
CA ILE A 95 -15.16 10.71 12.04
C ILE A 95 -14.30 10.75 13.30
N LEU A 96 -13.73 11.91 13.60
CA LEU A 96 -12.50 12.00 14.36
C LEU A 96 -12.62 11.76 15.86
N ASN A 97 -13.69 12.23 16.51
CA ASN A 97 -13.67 12.29 17.97
C ASN A 97 -14.07 10.98 18.68
N SER A 98 -14.84 10.10 18.04
CA SER A 98 -15.25 8.82 18.63
C SER A 98 -14.55 7.60 18.02
N GLN A 99 -13.92 7.73 16.85
CA GLN A 99 -13.44 6.61 16.05
C GLN A 99 -11.90 6.52 15.94
N LEU A 100 -11.14 7.52 16.41
CA LEU A 100 -9.68 7.46 16.44
C LEU A 100 -9.12 6.29 17.27
N SER A 101 -9.92 5.75 18.20
CA SER A 101 -9.52 4.57 18.96
C SER A 101 -9.48 3.29 18.12
N THR A 102 -10.22 3.24 17.03
CA THR A 102 -10.35 2.07 16.14
C THR A 102 -9.54 2.21 14.86
N LEU A 103 -8.96 3.37 14.57
CA LEU A 103 -8.21 3.69 13.37
C LEU A 103 -6.72 3.80 13.65
N ASN A 104 -5.93 3.53 12.63
CA ASN A 104 -4.51 3.85 12.60
C ASN A 104 -4.21 4.77 11.41
N PHE A 105 -3.65 5.92 11.70
CA PHE A 105 -3.06 6.78 10.68
C PHE A 105 -1.54 6.77 10.85
N LEU A 106 -0.84 6.38 9.81
CA LEU A 106 0.60 6.49 9.67
C LEU A 106 0.90 7.76 8.87
N ILE A 107 1.32 8.78 9.57
CA ILE A 107 1.55 10.11 9.00
C ILE A 107 2.98 10.20 8.52
N VAL A 108 3.15 10.51 7.23
CA VAL A 108 4.44 10.58 6.54
C VAL A 108 4.51 11.83 5.65
N PRO A 109 5.70 12.36 5.36
CA PRO A 109 5.83 13.50 4.44
C PRO A 109 5.42 13.17 3.00
N ASN A 110 5.58 11.89 2.58
CA ASN A 110 5.24 11.45 1.23
C ASN A 110 4.87 9.96 1.23
N PRO A 111 3.59 9.62 1.01
CA PRO A 111 3.12 8.23 1.02
C PRO A 111 3.78 7.33 -0.03
N LEU A 112 4.12 7.87 -1.23
CA LEU A 112 4.82 7.08 -2.25
C LEU A 112 6.24 6.71 -1.80
N LYS A 113 6.99 7.65 -1.24
CA LYS A 113 8.32 7.37 -0.69
C LYS A 113 8.25 6.41 0.50
N ALA A 114 7.23 6.53 1.32
CA ALA A 114 7.00 5.60 2.43
C ALA A 114 6.73 4.18 1.92
N LEU A 115 5.93 4.04 0.87
CA LEU A 115 5.65 2.76 0.23
C LEU A 115 6.93 2.14 -0.36
N GLN A 116 7.76 2.95 -1.06
CA GLN A 116 9.06 2.50 -1.60
C GLN A 116 10.01 2.04 -0.48
N LYS A 117 10.08 2.78 0.63
CA LYS A 117 10.90 2.43 1.80
C LYS A 117 10.44 1.15 2.48
N LEU A 118 9.12 0.94 2.56
CA LEU A 118 8.56 -0.31 3.07
C LEU A 118 8.92 -1.50 2.17
N ALA A 119 8.85 -1.32 0.85
CA ALA A 119 9.23 -2.34 -0.12
C ALA A 119 10.73 -2.66 -0.03
N GLU A 120 11.59 -1.67 0.13
CA GLU A 120 13.02 -1.84 0.37
C GLU A 120 13.27 -2.67 1.63
N ALA A 121 12.68 -2.27 2.76
CA ALA A 121 12.80 -2.99 4.02
C ALA A 121 12.26 -4.43 3.95
N HIS A 122 11.23 -4.67 3.14
CA HIS A 122 10.73 -6.01 2.86
C HIS A 122 11.73 -6.79 2.01
N ARG A 123 12.26 -6.19 0.94
CA ARG A 123 13.23 -6.81 0.02
C ARG A 123 14.50 -7.25 0.74
N ASP A 124 15.00 -6.46 1.69
CA ASP A 124 16.23 -6.71 2.44
C ASP A 124 16.18 -7.98 3.31
N LYS A 125 14.98 -8.47 3.59
CA LYS A 125 14.79 -9.76 4.31
C LYS A 125 15.11 -10.98 3.47
N PHE A 126 15.19 -10.82 2.14
CA PHE A 126 15.39 -11.92 1.21
C PHE A 126 16.76 -11.83 0.56
N LYS A 127 17.58 -12.84 0.76
CA LYS A 127 18.90 -12.99 0.12
C LYS A 127 18.78 -13.79 -1.18
N ILE A 128 17.95 -13.33 -2.10
CA ILE A 128 17.72 -13.97 -3.40
C ILE A 128 18.31 -13.11 -4.53
N PRO A 129 18.86 -13.74 -5.59
CA PRO A 129 19.26 -13.02 -6.79
C PRO A 129 18.07 -12.31 -7.44
N VAL A 130 18.28 -11.08 -7.91
CA VAL A 130 17.28 -10.32 -8.67
C VAL A 130 17.88 -9.92 -10.00
N ILE A 131 17.19 -10.25 -11.09
CA ILE A 131 17.59 -9.91 -12.45
C ILE A 131 16.69 -8.78 -12.95
N GLY A 132 17.28 -7.62 -13.17
CA GLY A 132 16.61 -6.47 -13.79
C GLY A 132 16.83 -6.50 -15.32
N ILE A 133 15.74 -6.35 -16.08
CA ILE A 133 15.78 -6.28 -17.54
C ILE A 133 15.36 -4.89 -17.97
N THR A 134 16.26 -4.17 -18.64
CA THR A 134 16.01 -2.84 -19.20
C THR A 134 16.22 -2.83 -20.71
N GLY A 135 15.70 -1.82 -21.38
CA GLY A 135 15.84 -1.64 -22.84
C GLY A 135 14.60 -1.01 -23.47
N SER A 136 14.73 -0.50 -24.69
CA SER A 136 13.62 0.08 -25.45
C SER A 136 12.65 -0.98 -25.94
N ASN A 137 13.15 -2.11 -26.46
CA ASN A 137 12.39 -3.22 -27.02
C ASN A 137 12.81 -4.56 -26.43
N GLY A 138 11.97 -5.58 -26.57
CA GLY A 138 12.28 -6.98 -26.26
C GLY A 138 12.27 -7.36 -24.77
N LYS A 139 12.04 -6.43 -23.84
CA LYS A 139 12.05 -6.73 -22.39
C LYS A 139 11.16 -7.92 -22.00
N THR A 140 9.95 -7.96 -22.54
CA THR A 140 8.99 -9.05 -22.28
C THR A 140 9.52 -10.38 -22.82
N ILE A 141 10.04 -10.39 -24.03
CA ILE A 141 10.59 -11.61 -24.67
C ILE A 141 11.77 -12.14 -23.84
N VAL A 142 12.72 -11.27 -23.50
CA VAL A 142 13.89 -11.65 -22.69
C VAL A 142 13.46 -12.19 -21.32
N LYS A 143 12.46 -11.57 -20.69
CA LYS A 143 11.90 -12.04 -19.41
C LYS A 143 11.33 -13.47 -19.56
N GLU A 144 10.52 -13.71 -20.57
CA GLU A 144 9.93 -15.03 -20.82
C GLU A 144 11.00 -16.09 -21.12
N TRP A 145 12.00 -15.76 -21.93
CA TRP A 145 13.10 -16.68 -22.23
C TRP A 145 13.95 -17.01 -21.00
N LEU A 146 14.29 -16.00 -20.19
CA LEU A 146 15.00 -16.25 -18.92
C LEU A 146 14.18 -17.11 -17.98
N HIS A 147 12.87 -16.88 -17.91
CA HIS A 147 12.00 -17.74 -17.11
C HIS A 147 12.05 -19.18 -17.61
N GLN A 148 11.86 -19.42 -18.91
CA GLN A 148 11.90 -20.77 -19.50
C GLN A 148 13.26 -21.46 -19.28
N LEU A 149 14.35 -20.71 -19.45
CA LEU A 149 15.71 -21.24 -19.30
C LEU A 149 16.06 -21.64 -17.86
N LEU A 150 15.59 -20.90 -16.89
CA LEU A 150 15.98 -21.06 -15.49
C LEU A 150 14.97 -21.87 -14.66
N SER A 151 13.71 -21.97 -15.10
CA SER A 151 12.65 -22.67 -14.36
C SER A 151 12.91 -24.15 -14.10
N PRO A 152 13.60 -24.92 -14.98
CA PRO A 152 13.87 -26.32 -14.70
C PRO A 152 14.72 -26.56 -13.44
N ASP A 153 15.62 -25.62 -13.14
CA ASP A 153 16.60 -25.76 -12.05
C ASP A 153 16.34 -24.84 -10.85
N ARG A 154 15.42 -23.88 -10.99
CA ARG A 154 15.22 -22.81 -10.01
C ARG A 154 13.74 -22.46 -9.83
N CYS A 155 13.35 -22.21 -8.59
CA CYS A 155 12.07 -21.56 -8.32
C CYS A 155 12.18 -20.07 -8.68
N ILE A 156 11.41 -19.62 -9.67
CA ILE A 156 11.49 -18.26 -10.20
C ILE A 156 10.17 -17.53 -10.05
N VAL A 157 10.24 -16.37 -9.42
CA VAL A 157 9.16 -15.40 -9.42
C VAL A 157 9.42 -14.39 -10.53
N ARG A 158 8.49 -14.25 -11.45
CA ARG A 158 8.56 -13.29 -12.56
C ARG A 158 7.47 -12.23 -12.47
N SER A 159 7.74 -11.05 -12.98
CA SER A 159 6.73 -10.02 -13.15
C SER A 159 5.65 -10.45 -14.17
N PRO A 160 4.34 -10.45 -13.84
CA PRO A 160 3.29 -10.79 -14.80
C PRO A 160 3.21 -9.78 -15.94
N GLN A 161 3.57 -8.52 -15.69
CA GLN A 161 3.58 -7.45 -16.69
C GLN A 161 4.94 -6.78 -16.80
N VAL A 162 5.19 -6.08 -17.92
CA VAL A 162 6.35 -5.17 -18.05
C VAL A 162 6.09 -3.96 -17.17
N VAL A 163 6.84 -3.89 -16.07
CA VAL A 163 6.73 -2.81 -15.11
C VAL A 163 7.72 -1.73 -15.47
N PHE A 164 7.26 -0.53 -15.80
CA PHE A 164 8.13 0.62 -16.02
C PHE A 164 8.72 1.07 -14.68
N ILE A 165 10.04 1.06 -14.59
CA ILE A 165 10.84 1.15 -13.35
C ILE A 165 10.64 2.45 -12.53
N LYS A 166 9.98 3.49 -13.04
CA LYS A 166 9.89 4.75 -12.30
C LYS A 166 8.97 4.73 -11.06
N GLU A 167 7.98 3.84 -11.02
CA GLU A 167 6.99 3.83 -9.92
C GLU A 167 6.53 2.43 -9.49
N SER A 168 7.04 1.36 -10.13
CA SER A 168 6.38 0.05 -10.13
C SER A 168 7.13 -1.09 -9.40
N ILE A 169 8.33 -0.86 -8.86
CA ILE A 169 9.08 -1.89 -8.11
C ILE A 169 8.31 -2.35 -6.86
N VAL A 170 7.42 -1.51 -6.35
CA VAL A 170 6.67 -1.75 -5.14
C VAL A 170 5.62 -2.84 -5.28
N PHE A 171 4.93 -2.91 -6.41
CA PHE A 171 3.77 -3.81 -6.56
C PHE A 171 4.13 -5.28 -6.64
N HIS A 172 5.33 -5.60 -7.08
CA HIS A 172 5.70 -6.99 -7.34
C HIS A 172 6.16 -7.76 -6.11
N PHE A 173 6.64 -7.05 -5.09
CA PHE A 173 7.09 -7.65 -3.83
C PHE A 173 5.99 -7.84 -2.79
N LEU A 174 4.81 -7.29 -3.03
CA LEU A 174 3.75 -7.23 -2.02
C LEU A 174 2.59 -8.22 -2.25
N TYR A 175 2.63 -8.96 -3.36
CA TYR A 175 1.68 -10.05 -3.59
C TYR A 175 2.31 -11.40 -3.22
N PRO A 176 2.00 -11.98 -2.06
CA PRO A 176 2.48 -13.31 -1.69
C PRO A 176 1.68 -14.44 -2.36
N GLY A 177 0.99 -14.18 -3.44
CA GLY A 177 -0.06 -15.03 -3.99
C GLY A 177 0.38 -16.15 -4.92
N GLU A 178 1.65 -16.26 -5.34
CA GLU A 178 2.11 -17.37 -6.17
C GLU A 178 3.58 -17.72 -5.89
N ILE A 179 3.81 -18.36 -4.75
CA ILE A 179 4.96 -19.23 -4.55
C ILE A 179 4.40 -20.65 -4.56
N LEU A 180 4.34 -21.24 -5.71
CA LEU A 180 4.31 -22.69 -5.90
C LEU A 180 5.70 -23.14 -6.28
#